data_5438f4b31b0f5fbcc50ffcf19d1bb2d9
#
_entry.id   5438f4b31b0f5fbcc50ffcf19d1bb2d9
#
_cell.length_a   1.000
_cell.length_b   1.000
_cell.length_c   1.000
_cell.angle_alpha   90.00
_cell.angle_beta   90.00
_cell.angle_gamma   90.00
#
_symmetry.space_group_name_H-M   'P 1'
#
loop_
_entity.id
_entity.type
_entity.pdbx_description
1 polymer ?
#
loop_
_entity_poly.entity_id
_entity_poly.type
_entity_poly.pdbx_seq_one_letter_code
_entity_poly.pdbx_strand_id
1 'polypeptide(L)'
;MYAVLVIMSTSSPQVVNCGDTTEYLSGGYYKSAIHRVVKPPADQAGYRRLGLIYFHYMADDNLIAPLLESPVVQHEGITKSISGPPPTQETWRKNRVASYGVSKLQVAADGSEYEVINGVRVTHYN
;
A
#
# COMPACT_ATOMS: atom_id res chain seq x y z
N MET A 1 -0.79 1.48 1.62
CA MET A 1 -2.00 0.65 1.43
C MET A 1 -1.58 -0.81 1.42
N TYR A 2 -2.42 -1.69 1.87
CA TYR A 2 -2.10 -3.09 2.14
C TYR A 2 -2.24 -3.93 0.88
N ALA A 3 -1.60 -5.10 0.82
CA ALA A 3 -1.93 -6.06 -0.21
C ALA A 3 -3.40 -6.45 -0.04
N VAL A 4 -4.23 -6.19 -1.03
CA VAL A 4 -5.65 -6.55 -1.00
C VAL A 4 -5.83 -7.76 -1.89
N LEU A 5 -6.11 -8.90 -1.27
CA LEU A 5 -6.62 -10.06 -1.97
C LEU A 5 -8.15 -10.00 -1.91
N VAL A 6 -8.80 -9.69 -3.01
CA VAL A 6 -10.25 -9.80 -3.10
C VAL A 6 -10.57 -11.20 -3.58
N ILE A 7 -10.98 -12.07 -2.66
CA ILE A 7 -11.47 -13.41 -3.01
C ILE A 7 -12.96 -13.31 -3.26
N MET A 8 -13.36 -13.46 -4.48
CA MET A 8 -14.77 -13.58 -4.86
C MET A 8 -15.04 -15.01 -5.38
N SER A 9 -16.28 -15.45 -5.34
CA SER A 9 -16.70 -16.77 -5.76
C SER A 9 -16.22 -17.12 -7.17
N THR A 10 -16.19 -18.40 -7.52
CA THR A 10 -15.66 -18.95 -8.79
C THR A 10 -16.25 -18.35 -10.07
N SER A 11 -17.29 -17.54 -9.97
CA SER A 11 -17.93 -16.81 -11.07
C SER A 11 -17.71 -15.30 -11.06
N SER A 12 -16.93 -14.75 -10.10
CA SER A 12 -16.74 -13.31 -9.96
C SER A 12 -15.26 -12.94 -10.09
N PRO A 13 -14.93 -11.82 -10.73
CA PRO A 13 -13.54 -11.38 -10.88
C PRO A 13 -12.89 -11.11 -9.53
N GLN A 14 -11.68 -11.63 -9.35
CA GLN A 14 -10.84 -11.34 -8.19
C GLN A 14 -9.81 -10.27 -8.59
N VAL A 15 -9.63 -9.28 -7.73
CA VAL A 15 -8.61 -8.25 -7.89
C VAL A 15 -7.57 -8.42 -6.78
N VAL A 16 -6.31 -8.63 -7.18
CA VAL A 16 -5.17 -8.74 -6.28
C VAL A 16 -4.25 -7.56 -6.51
N ASN A 17 -3.93 -6.83 -5.47
CA ASN A 17 -3.06 -5.66 -5.54
C ASN A 17 -1.88 -5.79 -4.58
N CYS A 18 -0.72 -5.26 -5.00
CA CYS A 18 0.34 -4.95 -4.06
C CYS A 18 -0.06 -3.76 -3.18
N GLY A 19 0.26 -3.83 -1.91
CA GLY A 19 0.07 -2.72 -0.98
C GLY A 19 1.39 -2.09 -0.55
N ASP A 20 1.31 -1.02 0.25
CA ASP A 20 2.45 -0.22 0.70
C ASP A 20 3.54 -1.07 1.38
N THR A 21 3.15 -2.06 2.19
CA THR A 21 4.10 -2.97 2.83
C THR A 21 4.91 -3.76 1.80
N THR A 22 4.26 -4.28 0.75
CA THR A 22 4.94 -5.02 -0.31
C THR A 22 5.87 -4.11 -1.11
N GLU A 23 5.43 -2.90 -1.44
CA GLU A 23 6.28 -1.91 -2.08
C GLU A 23 7.53 -1.64 -1.25
N TYR A 24 7.32 -1.49 0.05
CA TYR A 24 8.40 -1.17 0.95
C TYR A 24 9.40 -2.33 1.12
N LEU A 25 8.92 -3.55 1.37
CA LEU A 25 9.76 -4.75 1.51
C LEU A 25 10.57 -5.04 0.24
N SER A 26 10.02 -4.74 -0.93
CA SER A 26 10.70 -4.90 -2.22
C SER A 26 11.61 -3.71 -2.58
N GLY A 27 11.79 -2.74 -1.68
CA GLY A 27 12.56 -1.54 -1.95
C GLY A 27 11.96 -0.66 -3.06
N GLY A 28 10.67 -0.80 -3.33
CA GLY A 28 9.96 -0.08 -4.38
C GLY A 28 9.91 -0.80 -5.73
N TYR A 29 10.38 -2.04 -5.82
CA TYR A 29 10.26 -2.86 -7.04
C TYR A 29 8.80 -3.14 -7.39
N TYR A 30 8.03 -3.69 -6.45
CA TYR A 30 6.60 -3.86 -6.59
C TYR A 30 5.88 -2.60 -6.11
N LYS A 31 5.28 -1.85 -7.03
CA LYS A 31 4.57 -0.63 -6.70
C LYS A 31 3.24 -0.91 -6.02
N SER A 32 2.93 -0.13 -5.00
CA SER A 32 1.61 -0.14 -4.37
C SER A 32 0.54 0.35 -5.35
N ALA A 33 -0.54 -0.42 -5.46
CA ALA A 33 -1.65 -0.06 -6.32
C ALA A 33 -2.55 0.97 -5.62
N ILE A 34 -2.37 2.24 -5.96
CA ILE A 34 -3.21 3.31 -5.45
C ILE A 34 -4.56 3.27 -6.15
N HIS A 35 -5.61 3.20 -5.36
CA HIS A 35 -6.98 3.09 -5.86
C HIS A 35 -7.96 3.81 -4.95
N ARG A 36 -9.10 4.16 -5.50
CA ARG A 36 -10.21 4.75 -4.75
C ARG A 36 -11.53 4.16 -5.18
N VAL A 37 -12.50 4.20 -4.28
CA VAL A 37 -13.88 3.86 -4.62
C VAL A 37 -14.51 5.06 -5.32
N VAL A 38 -15.06 4.83 -6.50
CA VAL A 38 -15.79 5.84 -7.27
C VAL A 38 -17.27 5.52 -7.33
N LYS A 39 -18.10 6.56 -7.54
CA LYS A 39 -19.52 6.39 -7.76
C LYS A 39 -19.74 5.53 -9.02
N PRO A 40 -20.65 4.54 -8.97
CA PRO A 40 -20.93 3.72 -10.15
C PRO A 40 -21.57 4.55 -11.26
N PRO A 41 -21.54 4.07 -12.52
CA PRO A 41 -22.31 4.64 -13.61
C PRO A 41 -23.79 4.79 -13.26
N ALA A 42 -24.48 5.72 -13.91
CA ALA A 42 -25.86 6.08 -13.58
C ALA A 42 -26.84 4.91 -13.69
N ASP A 43 -26.65 4.04 -14.67
CA ASP A 43 -27.42 2.81 -14.90
C ASP A 43 -27.22 1.74 -13.81
N GLN A 44 -26.17 1.84 -13.02
CA GLN A 44 -25.84 0.92 -11.93
C GLN A 44 -26.02 1.53 -10.55
N ALA A 45 -26.31 2.82 -10.46
CA ALA A 45 -26.36 3.53 -9.18
C ALA A 45 -27.46 3.02 -8.21
N GLY A 46 -28.52 2.41 -8.74
CA GLY A 46 -29.60 1.84 -7.96
C GLY A 46 -29.36 0.43 -7.43
N TYR A 47 -28.29 -0.24 -7.86
CA TYR A 47 -28.01 -1.61 -7.43
C TYR A 47 -27.11 -1.65 -6.20
N ARG A 48 -27.46 -2.55 -5.27
CA ARG A 48 -26.59 -2.85 -4.12
C ARG A 48 -25.42 -3.72 -4.61
N ARG A 49 -24.20 -3.35 -4.25
CA ARG A 49 -23.00 -4.13 -4.52
C ARG A 49 -22.40 -4.62 -3.21
N LEU A 50 -22.14 -5.91 -3.15
CA LEU A 50 -21.39 -6.51 -2.06
C LEU A 50 -19.92 -6.58 -2.48
N GLY A 51 -19.03 -6.03 -1.68
CA GLY A 51 -17.59 -6.18 -1.82
C GLY A 51 -17.03 -6.90 -0.60
N LEU A 52 -16.25 -7.94 -0.81
CA LEU A 52 -15.46 -8.58 0.23
C LEU A 52 -14.01 -8.18 0.02
N ILE A 53 -13.43 -7.53 1.03
CA ILE A 53 -12.05 -7.05 0.99
C ILE A 53 -11.27 -7.81 2.07
N TYR A 54 -10.18 -8.44 1.65
CA TYR A 54 -9.25 -9.12 2.56
C TYR A 54 -7.90 -8.44 2.52
N PHE A 55 -7.42 -8.03 3.70
CA PHE A 55 -6.08 -7.47 3.85
C PHE A 55 -5.16 -8.51 4.44
N HIS A 56 -4.13 -8.88 3.69
CA HIS A 56 -3.09 -9.77 4.17
C HIS A 56 -1.96 -8.96 4.80
N TYR A 57 -1.59 -9.31 6.03
CA TYR A 57 -0.53 -8.66 6.79
C TYR A 57 0.51 -9.67 7.23
N MET A 58 1.73 -9.21 7.45
CA MET A 58 2.73 -9.93 8.23
C MET A 58 2.29 -9.97 9.71
N ALA A 59 2.95 -10.80 10.52
CA ALA A 59 2.76 -10.78 11.96
C ALA A 59 3.13 -9.38 12.53
N ASP A 60 2.42 -8.96 13.55
CA ASP A 60 2.47 -7.59 14.08
C ASP A 60 3.85 -7.19 14.63
N ASP A 61 4.64 -8.16 15.08
CA ASP A 61 6.00 -7.99 15.61
C ASP A 61 7.10 -7.94 14.52
N ASN A 62 6.79 -8.30 13.28
CA ASN A 62 7.75 -8.25 12.19
C ASN A 62 8.13 -6.81 11.86
N LEU A 63 9.43 -6.59 11.66
CA LEU A 63 9.95 -5.31 11.19
C LEU A 63 9.69 -5.14 9.70
N ILE A 64 9.21 -3.96 9.33
CA ILE A 64 9.06 -3.57 7.94
C ILE A 64 10.36 -2.94 7.48
N ALA A 65 11.25 -3.75 6.92
CA ALA A 65 12.53 -3.32 6.35
C ALA A 65 12.68 -3.87 4.93
N PRO A 66 13.31 -3.13 4.00
CA PRO A 66 13.58 -3.64 2.67
C PRO A 66 14.40 -4.93 2.71
N LEU A 67 13.98 -5.92 1.95
CA LEU A 67 14.63 -7.23 1.83
C LEU A 67 15.85 -7.13 0.90
N LEU A 68 16.85 -6.35 1.30
CA LEU A 68 18.02 -6.04 0.47
C LEU A 68 18.88 -7.29 0.14
N GLU A 69 18.72 -8.38 0.89
CA GLU A 69 19.38 -9.65 0.61
C GLU A 69 18.64 -10.49 -0.45
N SER A 70 17.45 -10.08 -0.86
CA SER A 70 16.70 -10.76 -1.92
C SER A 70 17.48 -10.69 -3.24
N PRO A 71 17.70 -11.82 -3.94
CA PRO A 71 18.38 -11.82 -5.24
C PRO A 71 17.74 -10.88 -6.27
N VAL A 72 16.41 -10.74 -6.25
CA VAL A 72 15.68 -9.83 -7.14
C VAL A 72 16.02 -8.38 -6.81
N VAL A 73 15.98 -8.01 -5.53
CA VAL A 73 16.29 -6.65 -5.08
C VAL A 73 17.73 -6.28 -5.40
N GLN A 74 18.68 -7.21 -5.24
CA GLN A 74 20.09 -7.03 -5.60
C GLN A 74 20.29 -6.91 -7.10
N HIS A 75 19.66 -7.76 -7.89
CA HIS A 75 19.75 -7.72 -9.35
C HIS A 75 19.26 -6.39 -9.93
N GLU A 76 18.20 -5.84 -9.36
CA GLU A 76 17.63 -4.54 -9.77
C GLU A 76 18.41 -3.33 -9.21
N GLY A 77 19.47 -3.56 -8.46
CA GLY A 77 20.30 -2.50 -7.88
C GLY A 77 19.55 -1.61 -6.87
N ILE A 78 18.56 -2.16 -6.21
CA ILE A 78 17.71 -1.41 -5.28
C ILE A 78 18.44 -1.25 -3.95
N THR A 79 18.71 -0.01 -3.59
CA THR A 79 19.41 0.34 -2.34
C THR A 79 18.57 1.21 -1.41
N LYS A 80 17.24 1.27 -1.65
CA LYS A 80 16.35 2.16 -0.92
C LYS A 80 16.32 1.83 0.56
N SER A 81 16.72 2.78 1.37
CA SER A 81 16.68 2.69 2.83
C SER A 81 15.58 3.60 3.41
N ILE A 82 15.16 3.32 4.63
CA ILE A 82 14.33 4.22 5.42
C ILE A 82 15.18 5.25 6.17
N SER A 83 14.54 6.37 6.49
CA SER A 83 15.08 7.32 7.46
C SER A 83 14.67 6.86 8.87
N GLY A 84 15.64 6.31 9.62
CA GLY A 84 15.42 5.85 10.98
C GLY A 84 15.20 4.33 11.11
N PRO A 85 14.88 3.85 12.33
CA PRO A 85 14.65 2.45 12.58
C PRO A 85 13.35 1.97 11.90
N PRO A 86 13.35 0.75 11.32
CA PRO A 86 12.16 0.21 10.68
C PRO A 86 11.04 0.01 11.69
N PRO A 87 9.80 0.42 11.36
CA PRO A 87 8.65 0.17 12.21
C PRO A 87 8.28 -1.31 12.23
N THR A 88 7.59 -1.76 13.28
CA THR A 88 6.89 -3.04 13.25
C THR A 88 5.65 -2.96 12.36
N GLN A 89 5.15 -4.10 11.89
CA GLN A 89 3.91 -4.18 11.11
C GLN A 89 2.73 -3.56 11.88
N GLU A 90 2.64 -3.80 13.18
CA GLU A 90 1.60 -3.22 14.02
C GLU A 90 1.67 -1.68 14.03
N THR A 91 2.86 -1.13 14.30
CA THR A 91 3.08 0.32 14.35
C THR A 91 2.77 0.97 13.01
N TRP A 92 3.26 0.38 11.91
CA TRP A 92 2.98 0.82 10.56
C TRP A 92 1.48 0.84 10.26
N ARG A 93 0.79 -0.27 10.49
CA ARG A 93 -0.64 -0.43 10.25
C ARG A 93 -1.47 0.59 11.01
N LYS A 94 -1.22 0.74 12.31
CA LYS A 94 -1.94 1.70 13.16
C LYS A 94 -1.77 3.14 12.67
N ASN A 95 -0.54 3.54 12.38
CA ASN A 95 -0.24 4.91 11.93
C ASN A 95 -0.76 5.16 10.52
N ARG A 96 -0.70 4.15 9.63
CA ARG A 96 -1.24 4.25 8.28
C ARG A 96 -2.75 4.46 8.30
N VAL A 97 -3.47 3.71 9.15
CA VAL A 97 -4.93 3.89 9.31
C VAL A 97 -5.25 5.25 9.92
N ALA A 98 -4.50 5.67 10.93
CA ALA A 98 -4.72 6.96 11.58
C ALA A 98 -4.44 8.17 10.66
N SER A 99 -3.62 8.01 9.63
CA SER A 99 -3.31 9.07 8.68
C SER A 99 -4.41 9.33 7.64
N TYR A 100 -5.33 8.38 7.43
CA TYR A 100 -6.35 8.51 6.41
C TYR A 100 -7.26 9.73 6.60
N GLY A 101 -7.26 10.62 5.60
CA GLY A 101 -8.09 11.83 5.60
C GLY A 101 -7.68 12.91 6.61
N VAL A 102 -6.59 12.71 7.34
CA VAL A 102 -6.10 13.63 8.38
C VAL A 102 -4.74 14.20 8.04
N SER A 103 -3.87 13.41 7.40
CA SER A 103 -2.52 13.83 7.04
C SER A 103 -2.52 14.95 6.01
N LYS A 104 -1.66 15.95 6.24
CA LYS A 104 -1.37 16.96 5.23
C LYS A 104 -0.39 16.38 4.23
N LEU A 105 -0.83 16.32 2.97
CA LEU A 105 0.03 15.89 1.88
C LEU A 105 1.07 16.98 1.56
N GLN A 106 2.28 16.54 1.24
CA GLN A 106 3.36 17.37 0.72
C GLN A 106 3.46 17.16 -0.77
N VAL A 107 3.85 18.21 -1.50
CA VAL A 107 4.04 18.13 -2.95
C VAL A 107 5.52 17.98 -3.25
N ALA A 108 5.88 16.98 -4.04
CA ALA A 108 7.24 16.77 -4.50
C ALA A 108 7.54 17.62 -5.74
N ALA A 109 8.81 17.70 -6.12
CA ALA A 109 9.24 18.48 -7.29
C ALA A 109 8.65 18.00 -8.62
N ASP A 110 8.25 16.73 -8.70
CA ASP A 110 7.58 16.13 -9.86
C ASP A 110 6.06 16.33 -9.86
N GLY A 111 5.52 17.05 -8.87
CA GLY A 111 4.10 17.30 -8.71
C GLY A 111 3.33 16.18 -7.99
N SER A 112 3.98 15.06 -7.66
CA SER A 112 3.33 14.00 -6.89
C SER A 112 3.08 14.42 -5.44
N GLU A 113 1.94 14.01 -4.88
CA GLU A 113 1.65 14.23 -3.48
C GLU A 113 2.16 13.05 -2.65
N TYR A 114 2.65 13.34 -1.45
CA TYR A 114 3.12 12.31 -0.54
C TYR A 114 2.92 12.70 0.92
N GLU A 115 2.92 11.70 1.77
CA GLU A 115 3.02 11.84 3.23
C GLU A 115 4.19 11.01 3.76
N VAL A 116 4.67 11.31 4.96
CA VAL A 116 5.71 10.54 5.63
C VAL A 116 5.13 9.91 6.88
N ILE A 117 5.14 8.59 6.94
CA ILE A 117 4.63 7.80 8.07
C ILE A 117 5.77 6.92 8.57
N ASN A 118 6.15 7.08 9.83
CA ASN A 118 7.26 6.33 10.44
C ASN A 118 8.57 6.40 9.61
N GLY A 119 8.89 7.56 9.05
CA GLY A 119 10.06 7.74 8.19
C GLY A 119 9.93 7.16 6.77
N VAL A 120 8.79 6.55 6.46
CA VAL A 120 8.49 6.00 5.13
C VAL A 120 7.68 6.99 4.32
N ARG A 121 8.16 7.32 3.13
CA ARG A 121 7.42 8.14 2.17
C ARG A 121 6.36 7.29 1.47
N VAL A 122 5.12 7.69 1.61
CA VAL A 122 3.96 7.11 0.91
C VAL A 122 3.51 8.11 -0.15
N THR A 123 3.62 7.74 -1.41
CA THR A 123 3.23 8.61 -2.53
C THR A 123 1.75 8.41 -2.87
N HIS A 124 1.07 9.52 -3.12
CA HIS A 124 -0.31 9.56 -3.61
C HIS A 124 -0.30 10.06 -5.06
N TYR A 125 -1.08 9.41 -5.91
CA TYR A 125 -1.24 9.85 -7.30
C TYR A 125 -2.64 10.42 -7.44
N ASN A 126 -2.75 11.62 -7.97
CA ASN A 126 -4.01 12.29 -8.29
C ASN A 126 -4.45 11.98 -9.72
#